data_225128835592e3636b1a446dfc2f1e2f
#
_entry.id   225128835592e3636b1a446dfc2f1e2f
#
_cell.length_a   1.000
_cell.length_b   1.000
_cell.length_c   1.000
_cell.angle_alpha   90.00
_cell.angle_beta   90.00
_cell.angle_gamma   90.00
#
_symmetry.space_group_name_H-M   'P 1'
#
loop_
_entity.id
_entity.type
_entity.pdbx_description
1 polymer ?
#
loop_
_entity_poly.entity_id
_entity_poly.type
_entity_poly.pdbx_seq_one_letter_code
_entity_poly.pdbx_strand_id
1 'polypeptide(L)'
;ETIRVTQDRAVYVNVSLKTIPLSPTPTESDKKELGIRSNYDWEYTLSENSDWLSATKTEQGLTITAETNSSGSSRTATITVSAGDGKQNQTEQVVTVSQTGLDLDAFILGIDITSSSLKTYLPFDKAIDATIDWGDGSIEENVTSAYPSHTYTDPGYYIVSVKGSVTSLNSYDIPDYGLGNQFKEVYNWGRTGLTSMVRAFQNCRELKRIPSDNTEAF
;
A
#
# COMPACT_ATOMS: atom_id res chain seq x y z
N GLU A 1 -47.20 -32.61 -21.74
CA GLU A 1 -46.33 -32.42 -20.57
C GLU A 1 -45.27 -31.37 -20.89
N THR A 2 -45.30 -30.21 -20.18
CA THR A 2 -44.35 -29.13 -20.44
C THR A 2 -43.14 -29.34 -19.50
N ILE A 3 -41.99 -29.72 -20.04
CA ILE A 3 -40.76 -29.81 -19.28
C ILE A 3 -40.23 -28.39 -19.09
N ARG A 4 -40.21 -27.91 -17.87
CA ARG A 4 -39.56 -26.64 -17.49
C ARG A 4 -38.08 -26.94 -17.19
N VAL A 5 -37.19 -26.53 -18.08
CA VAL A 5 -35.74 -26.57 -17.82
C VAL A 5 -35.40 -25.28 -17.08
N THR A 6 -35.00 -25.40 -15.82
CA THR A 6 -34.41 -24.28 -15.05
C THR A 6 -32.90 -24.45 -15.06
N GLN A 7 -32.18 -23.50 -15.63
CA GLN A 7 -30.75 -23.45 -15.52
C GLN A 7 -30.39 -22.62 -14.27
N ASP A 8 -29.71 -23.23 -13.32
CA ASP A 8 -29.19 -22.52 -12.15
C ASP A 8 -28.17 -21.47 -12.61
N ARG A 9 -28.30 -20.27 -12.06
CA ARG A 9 -27.40 -19.17 -12.37
C ARG A 9 -26.03 -19.47 -11.77
N ALA A 10 -24.95 -19.34 -12.56
CA ALA A 10 -23.60 -19.52 -12.06
C ALA A 10 -23.34 -18.63 -10.85
N VAL A 11 -22.74 -19.19 -9.81
CA VAL A 11 -22.30 -18.43 -8.63
C VAL A 11 -21.13 -17.54 -9.01
N TYR A 12 -21.17 -16.28 -8.62
CA TYR A 12 -20.02 -15.39 -8.74
C TYR A 12 -19.83 -14.56 -7.47
N VAL A 13 -18.56 -14.24 -7.19
CA VAL A 13 -18.15 -13.18 -6.26
C VAL A 13 -17.02 -12.39 -6.90
N ASN A 14 -17.10 -11.07 -6.85
CA ASN A 14 -16.08 -10.15 -7.35
C ASN A 14 -15.67 -9.20 -6.24
N VAL A 15 -14.38 -8.89 -6.18
CA VAL A 15 -13.79 -7.93 -5.26
C VAL A 15 -13.21 -6.74 -6.03
N SER A 16 -13.31 -5.54 -5.46
CA SER A 16 -12.82 -4.32 -6.09
C SER A 16 -11.30 -4.21 -6.14
N LEU A 17 -10.60 -4.89 -5.22
CA LEU A 17 -9.16 -4.88 -5.09
C LEU A 17 -8.63 -6.30 -4.88
N LYS A 18 -7.44 -6.60 -5.39
CA LYS A 18 -6.72 -7.87 -5.16
C LYS A 18 -5.62 -7.72 -4.13
N THR A 19 -5.11 -6.51 -3.95
CA THR A 19 -4.09 -6.17 -2.97
C THR A 19 -4.50 -4.91 -2.22
N ILE A 20 -4.20 -4.87 -0.93
CA ILE A 20 -4.50 -3.74 -0.05
C ILE A 20 -3.24 -3.43 0.77
N PRO A 21 -2.47 -2.40 0.42
CA PRO A 21 -1.39 -1.91 1.27
C PRO A 21 -1.94 -1.07 2.42
N LEU A 22 -1.40 -1.28 3.61
CA LEU A 22 -1.76 -0.56 4.82
C LEU A 22 -0.56 0.20 5.39
N SER A 23 -0.84 1.35 5.97
CA SER A 23 0.13 2.15 6.72
C SER A 23 0.75 1.35 7.88
N PRO A 24 2.03 1.54 8.20
CA PRO A 24 2.64 0.98 9.41
C PRO A 24 1.99 1.52 10.69
N THR A 25 1.46 2.75 10.66
CA THR A 25 0.77 3.42 11.76
C THR A 25 -0.62 3.87 11.32
N PRO A 26 -1.59 2.94 11.17
CA PRO A 26 -2.91 3.29 10.65
C PRO A 26 -3.67 4.20 11.61
N THR A 27 -4.41 5.14 11.05
CA THR A 27 -5.34 6.03 11.73
C THR A 27 -6.77 5.73 11.27
N GLU A 28 -7.77 6.38 11.86
CA GLU A 28 -9.16 6.27 11.41
C GLU A 28 -9.34 6.63 9.92
N SER A 29 -8.51 7.52 9.38
CA SER A 29 -8.52 7.90 7.96
C SER A 29 -7.86 6.88 7.04
N ASP A 30 -7.12 5.91 7.58
CA ASP A 30 -6.40 4.88 6.82
C ASP A 30 -7.25 3.62 6.58
N LYS A 31 -8.52 3.60 7.03
CA LYS A 31 -9.45 2.51 6.74
C LYS A 31 -9.58 2.29 5.23
N LYS A 32 -9.58 1.03 4.82
CA LYS A 32 -9.72 0.65 3.41
C LYS A 32 -11.07 -0.02 3.19
N GLU A 33 -11.71 0.36 2.10
CA GLU A 33 -12.98 -0.23 1.68
C GLU A 33 -12.71 -1.26 0.57
N LEU A 34 -13.11 -2.50 0.81
CA LEU A 34 -13.11 -3.58 -0.18
C LEU A 34 -14.53 -3.79 -0.67
N GLY A 35 -14.85 -3.28 -1.85
CA GLY A 35 -16.16 -3.52 -2.47
C GLY A 35 -16.33 -4.98 -2.88
N ILE A 36 -17.49 -5.56 -2.56
CA ILE A 36 -17.83 -6.94 -2.88
C ILE A 36 -19.16 -6.98 -3.62
N ARG A 37 -19.21 -7.74 -4.73
CA ARG A 37 -20.43 -7.99 -5.49
C ARG A 37 -20.60 -9.48 -5.70
N SER A 38 -21.75 -10.01 -5.31
CA SER A 38 -22.10 -11.42 -5.46
C SER A 38 -23.58 -11.55 -5.83
N ASN A 39 -23.96 -12.65 -6.47
CA ASN A 39 -25.37 -13.00 -6.73
C ASN A 39 -25.97 -13.94 -5.67
N TYR A 40 -25.19 -14.34 -4.68
CA TYR A 40 -25.59 -15.10 -3.50
C TYR A 40 -25.01 -14.47 -2.23
N ASP A 41 -25.44 -14.91 -1.08
CA ASP A 41 -24.86 -14.54 0.18
C ASP A 41 -23.38 -14.90 0.19
N TRP A 42 -22.57 -14.04 0.76
CA TRP A 42 -21.14 -14.22 0.82
C TRP A 42 -20.62 -14.11 2.27
N GLU A 43 -19.53 -14.84 2.50
CA GLU A 43 -18.79 -14.83 3.75
C GLU A 43 -17.32 -14.50 3.49
N TYR A 44 -16.59 -14.20 4.54
CA TYR A 44 -15.15 -14.02 4.45
C TYR A 44 -14.44 -14.68 5.62
N THR A 45 -13.18 -15.05 5.38
CA THR A 45 -12.25 -15.54 6.39
C THR A 45 -10.93 -14.80 6.28
N LEU A 46 -10.29 -14.60 7.42
CA LEU A 46 -8.92 -14.09 7.48
C LEU A 46 -7.96 -15.29 7.60
N SER A 47 -6.74 -15.13 7.04
CA SER A 47 -5.69 -16.15 7.19
C SER A 47 -5.29 -16.33 8.66
N GLU A 48 -4.65 -17.43 8.97
CA GLU A 48 -4.00 -17.63 10.27
C GLU A 48 -2.96 -16.53 10.54
N ASN A 49 -2.70 -16.24 11.81
CA ASN A 49 -1.74 -15.21 12.25
C ASN A 49 -2.06 -13.77 11.75
N SER A 50 -3.32 -13.47 11.57
CA SER A 50 -3.81 -12.14 11.15
C SER A 50 -4.49 -11.35 12.25
N ASP A 51 -4.20 -11.60 13.53
CA ASP A 51 -4.82 -10.94 14.70
C ASP A 51 -4.69 -9.41 14.66
N TRP A 52 -3.70 -8.92 13.93
CA TRP A 52 -3.45 -7.51 13.69
C TRP A 52 -4.39 -6.86 12.67
N LEU A 53 -5.15 -7.66 11.91
CA LEU A 53 -6.05 -7.24 10.85
C LEU A 53 -7.49 -7.43 11.29
N SER A 54 -8.32 -6.42 11.10
CA SER A 54 -9.75 -6.51 11.32
C SER A 54 -10.50 -6.18 10.05
N ALA A 55 -11.55 -6.95 9.77
CA ALA A 55 -12.46 -6.71 8.68
C ALA A 55 -13.90 -6.71 9.21
N THR A 56 -14.70 -5.74 8.80
CA THR A 56 -16.09 -5.60 9.23
C THR A 56 -17.01 -5.53 8.02
N LYS A 57 -18.05 -6.35 7.98
CA LYS A 57 -19.05 -6.31 6.91
C LYS A 57 -19.79 -4.97 6.89
N THR A 58 -20.00 -4.45 5.68
CA THR A 58 -20.81 -3.28 5.36
C THR A 58 -21.81 -3.64 4.27
N GLU A 59 -22.70 -2.72 3.94
CA GLU A 59 -23.65 -2.92 2.81
C GLU A 59 -22.95 -3.08 1.45
N GLN A 60 -21.72 -2.55 1.30
CA GLN A 60 -20.98 -2.54 0.04
C GLN A 60 -19.81 -3.52 -0.01
N GLY A 61 -19.49 -4.19 1.12
CA GLY A 61 -18.37 -5.11 1.21
C GLY A 61 -17.74 -5.18 2.61
N LEU A 62 -16.45 -4.88 2.71
CA LEU A 62 -15.72 -4.90 3.98
C LEU A 62 -14.98 -3.58 4.21
N THR A 63 -15.08 -3.06 5.43
CA THR A 63 -14.14 -2.06 5.95
C THR A 63 -12.99 -2.78 6.62
N ILE A 64 -11.76 -2.47 6.23
CA ILE A 64 -10.53 -3.11 6.68
C ILE A 64 -9.71 -2.13 7.50
N THR A 65 -9.29 -2.56 8.68
CA THR A 65 -8.44 -1.81 9.61
C THR A 65 -7.30 -2.69 10.10
N ALA A 66 -6.23 -2.08 10.57
CA ALA A 66 -5.09 -2.81 11.14
C ALA A 66 -4.55 -2.10 12.38
N GLU A 67 -3.89 -2.87 13.22
CA GLU A 67 -3.08 -2.34 14.31
C GLU A 67 -1.73 -1.81 13.81
N THR A 68 -1.09 -0.93 14.57
CA THR A 68 0.27 -0.45 14.28
C THR A 68 1.24 -1.63 14.16
N ASN A 69 2.06 -1.62 13.11
CA ASN A 69 3.14 -2.58 12.92
C ASN A 69 4.48 -1.98 13.39
N SER A 70 4.81 -2.17 14.65
CA SER A 70 6.07 -1.70 15.25
C SER A 70 7.22 -2.71 15.14
N SER A 71 7.07 -3.78 14.35
CA SER A 71 8.07 -4.86 14.28
C SER A 71 9.30 -4.54 13.43
N GLY A 72 9.29 -3.44 12.67
CA GLY A 72 10.34 -3.12 11.71
C GLY A 72 10.32 -3.98 10.44
N SER A 73 9.44 -4.98 10.36
CA SER A 73 9.31 -5.87 9.20
C SER A 73 7.89 -5.83 8.64
N SER A 74 7.78 -5.94 7.33
CA SER A 74 6.47 -6.05 6.66
C SER A 74 5.76 -7.34 7.09
N ARG A 75 4.43 -7.27 7.16
CA ARG A 75 3.56 -8.43 7.43
C ARG A 75 2.44 -8.51 6.40
N THR A 76 1.99 -9.72 6.14
CA THR A 76 0.93 -9.98 5.16
C THR A 76 -0.14 -10.88 5.74
N ALA A 77 -1.37 -10.71 5.28
CA ALA A 77 -2.50 -11.58 5.55
C ALA A 77 -3.35 -11.70 4.28
N THR A 78 -4.23 -12.69 4.23
CA THR A 78 -5.21 -12.81 3.15
C THR A 78 -6.62 -12.74 3.69
N ILE A 79 -7.50 -12.15 2.88
CA ILE A 79 -8.95 -12.19 3.06
C ILE A 79 -9.50 -13.07 1.95
N THR A 80 -10.08 -14.21 2.31
CA THR A 80 -10.78 -15.06 1.36
C THR A 80 -12.27 -14.73 1.43
N VAL A 81 -12.83 -14.26 0.31
CA VAL A 81 -14.26 -13.98 0.18
C VAL A 81 -14.88 -15.11 -0.63
N SER A 82 -15.86 -15.80 -0.06
CA SER A 82 -16.53 -16.94 -0.68
C SER A 82 -18.04 -16.66 -0.81
N ALA A 83 -18.62 -17.14 -1.91
CA ALA A 83 -20.06 -17.15 -2.12
C ALA A 83 -20.50 -18.52 -2.64
N GLY A 84 -21.71 -18.94 -2.25
CA GLY A 84 -22.23 -20.24 -2.64
C GLY A 84 -23.75 -20.28 -2.66
N ASP A 85 -24.33 -21.23 -3.41
CA ASP A 85 -25.77 -21.48 -3.50
C ASP A 85 -26.31 -22.38 -2.37
N GLY A 86 -25.44 -22.70 -1.40
CA GLY A 86 -25.77 -23.62 -0.29
C GLY A 86 -25.86 -25.09 -0.70
N LYS A 87 -25.50 -25.43 -1.96
CA LYS A 87 -25.56 -26.79 -2.50
C LYS A 87 -24.14 -27.28 -2.87
N GLN A 88 -23.76 -27.15 -4.14
CA GLN A 88 -22.47 -27.65 -4.64
C GLN A 88 -21.65 -26.56 -5.36
N ASN A 89 -22.26 -25.43 -5.68
CA ASN A 89 -21.58 -24.36 -6.38
C ASN A 89 -21.03 -23.35 -5.38
N GLN A 90 -19.71 -23.21 -5.37
CA GLN A 90 -18.99 -22.20 -4.61
C GLN A 90 -17.97 -21.50 -5.51
N THR A 91 -17.69 -20.26 -5.17
CA THR A 91 -16.61 -19.47 -5.79
C THR A 91 -15.93 -18.63 -4.75
N GLU A 92 -14.64 -18.37 -4.94
CA GLU A 92 -13.82 -17.63 -3.98
C GLU A 92 -12.98 -16.56 -4.68
N GLN A 93 -12.68 -15.51 -3.94
CA GLN A 93 -11.72 -14.49 -4.30
C GLN A 93 -10.78 -14.25 -3.13
N VAL A 94 -9.48 -14.25 -3.40
CA VAL A 94 -8.46 -13.98 -2.39
C VAL A 94 -7.94 -12.57 -2.59
N VAL A 95 -7.86 -11.82 -1.50
CA VAL A 95 -7.29 -10.48 -1.43
C VAL A 95 -6.09 -10.52 -0.49
N THR A 96 -4.95 -10.08 -0.96
CA THR A 96 -3.73 -9.97 -0.13
C THR A 96 -3.71 -8.61 0.54
N VAL A 97 -3.54 -8.60 1.86
CA VAL A 97 -3.33 -7.38 2.66
C VAL A 97 -1.87 -7.36 3.10
N SER A 98 -1.17 -6.28 2.82
CA SER A 98 0.22 -6.06 3.24
C SER A 98 0.32 -4.84 4.13
N GLN A 99 1.17 -4.90 5.16
CA GLN A 99 1.47 -3.76 6.01
C GLN A 99 2.97 -3.67 6.24
N THR A 100 3.55 -2.53 5.85
CA THR A 100 4.96 -2.24 6.11
C THR A 100 5.19 -2.09 7.62
N GLY A 101 6.34 -2.53 8.12
CA GLY A 101 6.75 -2.31 9.50
C GLY A 101 7.23 -0.87 9.72
N LEU A 102 7.05 -0.34 10.92
CA LEU A 102 7.65 0.92 11.33
C LEU A 102 9.11 0.67 11.70
N ASP A 103 9.97 0.66 10.69
CA ASP A 103 11.42 0.66 10.91
C ASP A 103 11.88 2.09 11.21
N LEU A 104 12.28 2.37 12.44
CA LEU A 104 12.72 3.70 12.88
C LEU A 104 14.00 4.16 12.15
N ASP A 105 14.76 3.23 11.58
CA ASP A 105 15.95 3.55 10.80
C ASP A 105 15.63 3.90 9.32
N ALA A 106 14.43 3.56 8.83
CA ALA A 106 14.05 3.78 7.44
C ALA A 106 13.23 5.06 7.23
N PHE A 107 13.52 5.79 6.14
CA PHE A 107 12.60 6.77 5.59
C PHE A 107 11.43 6.03 4.92
N ILE A 108 10.20 6.34 5.30
CA ILE A 108 9.00 5.66 4.81
C ILE A 108 8.05 6.64 4.16
N LEU A 109 7.75 6.43 2.89
CA LEU A 109 6.95 7.30 2.02
C LEU A 109 5.77 6.54 1.41
N GLY A 110 4.57 7.07 1.55
CA GLY A 110 3.38 6.62 0.82
C GLY A 110 3.25 7.33 -0.51
N ILE A 111 3.12 6.56 -1.58
CA ILE A 111 2.97 7.05 -2.96
C ILE A 111 1.74 6.46 -3.63
N ASP A 112 1.12 7.23 -4.51
CA ASP A 112 -0.04 6.83 -5.29
C ASP A 112 0.33 6.81 -6.78
N ILE A 113 0.41 5.63 -7.33
CA ILE A 113 0.77 5.36 -8.73
C ILE A 113 -0.50 5.28 -9.56
N THR A 114 -0.57 6.06 -10.61
CA THR A 114 -1.74 6.11 -11.50
C THR A 114 -1.49 5.36 -12.81
N SER A 115 -2.56 4.96 -13.49
CA SER A 115 -2.47 4.31 -14.80
C SER A 115 -1.84 5.19 -15.89
N SER A 116 -1.82 6.52 -15.69
CA SER A 116 -1.18 7.45 -16.61
C SER A 116 0.33 7.58 -16.39
N SER A 117 0.82 7.18 -15.22
CA SER A 117 2.25 7.19 -14.89
C SER A 117 2.56 6.09 -13.88
N LEU A 118 3.06 4.97 -14.40
CA LEU A 118 3.50 3.82 -13.60
C LEU A 118 4.92 4.01 -13.02
N LYS A 119 5.66 5.01 -13.48
CA LYS A 119 7.00 5.31 -13.01
C LYS A 119 6.98 6.34 -11.88
N THR A 120 7.89 6.16 -10.92
CA THR A 120 8.18 7.12 -9.86
C THR A 120 9.66 7.39 -9.73
N TYR A 121 10.01 8.52 -9.11
CA TYR A 121 11.36 8.85 -8.63
C TYR A 121 11.28 9.24 -7.17
N LEU A 122 12.21 8.77 -6.34
CA LEU A 122 12.32 9.27 -4.98
C LEU A 122 13.01 10.65 -4.95
N PRO A 123 12.66 11.52 -4.01
CA PRO A 123 13.08 12.91 -4.00
C PRO A 123 14.47 13.11 -3.38
N PHE A 124 15.42 12.23 -3.67
CA PHE A 124 16.78 12.29 -3.13
C PHE A 124 17.73 12.86 -4.19
N ASP A 125 18.01 14.16 -4.13
CA ASP A 125 18.77 14.91 -5.13
C ASP A 125 20.30 14.72 -5.04
N LYS A 126 20.75 13.93 -4.07
CA LYS A 126 22.16 13.52 -3.91
C LYS A 126 22.26 12.00 -4.03
N ALA A 127 23.48 11.55 -4.33
CA ALA A 127 23.82 10.14 -4.22
C ALA A 127 23.47 9.63 -2.81
N ILE A 128 22.90 8.46 -2.75
CA ILE A 128 22.51 7.78 -1.51
C ILE A 128 23.37 6.53 -1.31
N ASP A 129 23.24 5.86 -0.19
CA ASP A 129 23.77 4.52 0.05
C ASP A 129 22.71 3.77 0.86
N ALA A 130 21.81 3.09 0.15
CA ALA A 130 20.59 2.58 0.76
C ALA A 130 20.07 1.30 0.08
N THR A 131 19.24 0.58 0.84
CA THR A 131 18.33 -0.45 0.35
C THR A 131 16.92 0.16 0.23
N ILE A 132 16.24 -0.09 -0.87
CA ILE A 132 14.89 0.42 -1.15
C ILE A 132 13.95 -0.77 -1.31
N ASP A 133 12.92 -0.84 -0.45
CA ASP A 133 11.74 -1.68 -0.65
C ASP A 133 10.65 -0.81 -1.29
N TRP A 134 10.25 -1.14 -2.52
CA TRP A 134 9.30 -0.36 -3.32
C TRP A 134 7.83 -0.61 -2.94
N GLY A 135 7.57 -1.58 -2.05
CA GLY A 135 6.24 -1.88 -1.56
C GLY A 135 5.37 -2.74 -2.48
N ASP A 136 5.90 -3.17 -3.63
CA ASP A 136 5.27 -4.11 -4.56
C ASP A 136 5.89 -5.51 -4.52
N GLY A 137 6.82 -5.73 -3.58
CA GLY A 137 7.63 -6.93 -3.44
C GLY A 137 9.02 -6.82 -4.08
N SER A 138 9.31 -5.71 -4.77
CA SER A 138 10.64 -5.43 -5.32
C SER A 138 11.52 -4.77 -4.27
N ILE A 139 12.74 -5.29 -4.10
CA ILE A 139 13.77 -4.74 -3.21
C ILE A 139 15.02 -4.48 -4.05
N GLU A 140 15.56 -3.27 -3.96
CA GLU A 140 16.84 -2.88 -4.56
C GLU A 140 17.87 -2.62 -3.47
N GLU A 141 18.94 -3.40 -3.47
CA GLU A 141 20.06 -3.26 -2.54
C GLU A 141 21.21 -2.43 -3.15
N ASN A 142 21.99 -1.78 -2.30
CA ASN A 142 23.18 -1.01 -2.70
C ASN A 142 22.89 0.09 -3.71
N VAL A 143 21.75 0.77 -3.56
CA VAL A 143 21.38 1.90 -4.41
C VAL A 143 22.23 3.10 -4.07
N THR A 144 22.96 3.64 -5.08
CA THR A 144 23.91 4.77 -4.87
C THR A 144 23.56 6.00 -5.72
N SER A 145 22.55 5.91 -6.58
CA SER A 145 22.17 7.01 -7.47
C SER A 145 21.36 8.10 -6.78
N ALA A 146 21.46 9.32 -7.28
CA ALA A 146 20.47 10.36 -7.03
C ALA A 146 19.17 10.03 -7.77
N TYR A 147 18.05 10.48 -7.22
CA TYR A 147 16.71 10.25 -7.77
C TYR A 147 16.46 8.77 -8.16
N PRO A 148 16.58 7.80 -7.23
CA PRO A 148 16.25 6.41 -7.51
C PRO A 148 14.86 6.31 -8.11
N SER A 149 14.65 5.43 -9.10
CA SER A 149 13.39 5.33 -9.81
C SER A 149 12.92 3.90 -9.96
N HIS A 150 11.60 3.71 -9.93
CA HIS A 150 10.98 2.40 -10.12
C HIS A 150 9.80 2.50 -11.06
N THR A 151 9.49 1.39 -11.76
CA THR A 151 8.32 1.28 -12.62
C THR A 151 7.44 0.14 -12.11
N TYR A 152 6.27 0.50 -11.61
CA TYR A 152 5.28 -0.46 -11.12
C TYR A 152 4.55 -1.17 -12.27
N THR A 153 4.10 -2.38 -12.03
CA THR A 153 3.28 -3.13 -12.99
C THR A 153 1.84 -2.62 -13.01
N ASP A 154 1.32 -2.29 -11.85
CA ASP A 154 -0.07 -1.88 -11.67
C ASP A 154 -0.18 -0.51 -10.99
N PRO A 155 -1.23 0.28 -11.29
CA PRO A 155 -1.55 1.47 -10.50
C PRO A 155 -2.00 1.05 -9.10
N GLY A 156 -1.69 1.86 -8.11
CA GLY A 156 -2.04 1.58 -6.72
C GLY A 156 -1.32 2.48 -5.74
N TYR A 157 -1.67 2.31 -4.47
CA TYR A 157 -0.99 2.98 -3.37
C TYR A 157 0.09 2.06 -2.81
N TYR A 158 1.33 2.54 -2.78
CA TYR A 158 2.50 1.79 -2.32
C TYR A 158 3.18 2.49 -1.15
N ILE A 159 3.75 1.71 -0.25
CA ILE A 159 4.55 2.21 0.86
C ILE A 159 5.99 1.85 0.60
N VAL A 160 6.78 2.86 0.28
CA VAL A 160 8.20 2.73 -0.03
C VAL A 160 9.01 2.93 1.25
N SER A 161 9.94 2.01 1.50
CA SER A 161 10.86 2.07 2.64
C SER A 161 12.29 2.21 2.15
N VAL A 162 13.04 3.18 2.67
CA VAL A 162 14.43 3.46 2.30
C VAL A 162 15.30 3.41 3.55
N LYS A 163 16.17 2.40 3.62
CA LYS A 163 17.06 2.17 4.76
C LYS A 163 18.52 2.37 4.37
N GLY A 164 19.17 3.30 5.01
CA GLY A 164 20.58 3.64 4.74
C GLY A 164 20.82 5.14 4.79
N SER A 165 21.83 5.62 4.10
CA SER A 165 22.24 7.02 4.12
C SER A 165 21.52 7.83 3.03
N VAL A 166 20.73 8.82 3.47
CA VAL A 166 20.08 9.80 2.61
C VAL A 166 20.31 11.18 3.22
N THR A 167 21.03 12.06 2.54
CA THR A 167 21.46 13.33 3.11
C THR A 167 20.66 14.54 2.65
N SER A 168 19.87 14.41 1.58
CA SER A 168 19.14 15.54 0.99
C SER A 168 17.84 15.11 0.34
N LEU A 169 16.79 15.90 0.56
CA LEU A 169 15.48 15.79 -0.07
C LEU A 169 15.22 17.02 -0.95
N ASN A 170 14.86 16.79 -2.21
CA ASN A 170 14.43 17.84 -3.15
C ASN A 170 13.48 17.25 -4.19
N SER A 171 12.20 17.51 -4.07
CA SER A 171 11.19 17.05 -5.02
C SER A 171 11.03 17.97 -6.24
N TYR A 172 11.58 19.19 -6.19
CA TYR A 172 11.43 20.15 -7.28
C TYR A 172 12.20 19.77 -8.53
N ASP A 173 13.39 19.20 -8.35
CA ASP A 173 14.31 18.84 -9.44
C ASP A 173 14.18 17.34 -9.86
N ILE A 174 13.10 16.66 -9.45
CA ILE A 174 12.81 15.30 -9.92
C ILE A 174 12.81 15.28 -11.47
N PRO A 175 13.46 14.27 -12.10
CA PRO A 175 13.65 14.22 -13.55
C PRO A 175 12.38 14.27 -14.40
N ASP A 176 11.23 13.91 -13.83
CA ASP A 176 9.94 13.98 -14.49
C ASP A 176 9.01 14.96 -13.74
N TYR A 177 8.72 16.09 -14.40
CA TYR A 177 7.97 17.17 -13.79
C TYR A 177 6.51 16.75 -13.54
N GLY A 178 6.09 16.83 -12.29
CA GLY A 178 4.72 16.50 -11.88
C GLY A 178 4.60 15.22 -11.05
N LEU A 179 5.61 14.36 -11.01
CA LEU A 179 5.58 13.15 -10.19
C LEU A 179 5.59 13.42 -8.67
N GLY A 180 5.91 14.64 -8.23
CA GLY A 180 5.73 15.05 -6.84
C GLY A 180 4.30 14.89 -6.31
N ASN A 181 3.28 14.92 -7.20
CA ASN A 181 1.89 14.66 -6.82
C ASN A 181 1.61 13.19 -6.48
N GLN A 182 2.52 12.26 -6.79
CA GLN A 182 2.43 10.87 -6.35
C GLN A 182 2.67 10.75 -4.84
N PHE A 183 3.42 11.67 -4.23
CA PHE A 183 3.73 11.63 -2.80
C PHE A 183 2.51 12.04 -1.99
N LYS A 184 2.05 11.14 -1.12
CA LYS A 184 0.84 11.34 -0.31
C LYS A 184 1.14 11.53 1.17
N GLU A 185 2.08 10.76 1.71
CA GLU A 185 2.35 10.74 3.14
C GLU A 185 3.81 10.37 3.41
N VAL A 186 4.45 11.07 4.34
CA VAL A 186 5.68 10.62 4.97
C VAL A 186 5.32 10.00 6.31
N TYR A 187 5.59 8.72 6.50
CA TYR A 187 5.28 7.99 7.72
C TYR A 187 6.41 8.05 8.74
N ASN A 188 7.65 8.06 8.27
CA ASN A 188 8.85 8.13 9.09
C ASN A 188 10.00 8.78 8.33
N TRP A 189 10.80 9.58 9.02
CA TRP A 189 12.01 10.21 8.44
C TRP A 189 13.21 9.25 8.40
N GLY A 190 13.23 8.25 9.29
CA GLY A 190 14.35 7.35 9.48
C GLY A 190 15.55 7.98 10.18
N ARG A 191 16.55 7.16 10.46
CA ARG A 191 17.88 7.60 10.90
C ARG A 191 18.82 7.63 9.71
N THR A 192 18.47 8.42 8.71
CA THR A 192 19.13 8.40 7.40
C THR A 192 20.32 9.35 7.29
N GLY A 193 20.49 10.26 8.26
CA GLY A 193 21.51 11.31 8.21
C GLY A 193 21.10 12.48 7.31
N LEU A 194 19.80 12.77 7.24
CA LEU A 194 19.24 13.86 6.44
C LEU A 194 19.72 15.22 6.99
N THR A 195 20.37 16.02 6.16
CA THR A 195 20.93 17.33 6.51
C THR A 195 20.33 18.47 5.70
N SER A 196 19.62 18.18 4.60
CA SER A 196 19.00 19.18 3.73
C SER A 196 17.58 18.78 3.35
N MET A 197 16.66 19.72 3.51
CA MET A 197 15.26 19.61 3.09
C MET A 197 14.87 20.77 2.16
N VAL A 198 15.82 21.34 1.45
CA VAL A 198 15.58 22.44 0.52
C VAL A 198 14.68 21.97 -0.62
N ARG A 199 13.48 22.55 -0.72
CA ARG A 199 12.44 22.15 -1.69
C ARG A 199 11.99 20.67 -1.56
N ALA A 200 12.08 20.10 -0.36
CA ALA A 200 11.83 18.68 -0.09
C ALA A 200 10.49 18.18 -0.64
N PHE A 201 9.43 19.02 -0.54
CA PHE A 201 8.09 18.70 -1.03
C PHE A 201 7.50 19.83 -1.88
N GLN A 202 8.35 20.59 -2.57
CA GLN A 202 7.88 21.62 -3.49
C GLN A 202 7.11 20.94 -4.63
N ASN A 203 5.91 21.45 -4.95
CA ASN A 203 4.97 20.86 -5.93
C ASN A 203 4.33 19.52 -5.52
N CYS A 204 4.54 19.02 -4.31
CA CYS A 204 3.83 17.85 -3.78
C CYS A 204 2.45 18.26 -3.23
N ARG A 205 1.54 18.69 -4.10
CA ARG A 205 0.23 19.27 -3.74
C ARG A 205 -0.72 18.27 -3.08
N GLU A 206 -0.46 16.99 -3.26
CA GLU A 206 -1.25 15.89 -2.73
C GLU A 206 -0.68 15.29 -1.43
N LEU A 207 0.43 15.86 -0.93
CA LEU A 207 1.02 15.42 0.34
C LEU A 207 0.13 15.86 1.51
N LYS A 208 -0.38 14.89 2.27
CA LYS A 208 -1.36 15.10 3.36
C LYS A 208 -0.77 15.01 4.75
N ARG A 209 0.32 14.26 4.90
CA ARG A 209 0.91 14.00 6.22
C ARG A 209 2.42 13.93 6.17
N ILE A 210 3.03 14.49 7.20
CA ILE A 210 4.45 14.31 7.54
C ILE A 210 4.56 14.05 9.05
N PRO A 211 5.54 13.26 9.53
CA PRO A 211 5.75 13.06 10.96
C PRO A 211 6.12 14.37 11.64
N SER A 212 5.55 14.63 12.84
CA SER A 212 5.80 15.85 13.62
C SER A 212 6.95 15.72 14.62
N ASP A 213 7.39 14.52 14.92
CA ASP A 213 8.10 14.17 16.16
C ASP A 213 9.28 13.22 16.01
N ASN A 214 9.98 13.21 14.87
CA ASN A 214 11.20 12.44 14.76
C ASN A 214 12.44 13.34 14.94
N THR A 215 12.79 13.62 16.19
CA THR A 215 13.95 14.44 16.54
C THR A 215 15.31 13.75 16.31
N GLU A 216 15.31 12.45 15.96
CA GLU A 216 16.51 11.66 15.72
C GLU A 216 16.86 11.49 14.22
N ALA A 217 16.06 12.10 13.32
CA ALA A 217 16.28 11.99 11.87
C ALA A 217 17.43 12.88 11.35
N PHE A 218 17.86 13.84 12.16
CA PHE A 218 18.83 14.89 11.80
C PHE A 218 20.10 14.78 12.61
#